data_fda85ae41df4ce3873c17946cd5f97f0
#
_entry.id   fda85ae41df4ce3873c17946cd5f97f0
#
_cell.length_a   1.000
_cell.length_b   1.000
_cell.length_c   1.000
_cell.angle_alpha   90.00
_cell.angle_beta   90.00
_cell.angle_gamma   90.00
#
_symmetry.space_group_name_H-M   'P 1'
#
loop_
_entity.id
_entity.type
_entity.pdbx_description
1 polymer ?
#
loop_
_entity_poly.entity_id
_entity_poly.type
_entity_poly.pdbx_seq_one_letter_code
_entity_poly.pdbx_strand_id
1 'polypeptide(L)' 'MNVISKEEEQFNKTIDQGLGILAEMISDMEKKEEKILNGEDAFRLYDTYGFPLDLTKEILEEKGLCVDEDG' A
#
# COMPACT_ATOMS: atom_id res chain seq x y z
N MET A 1 18.02 -19.01 6.20
CA MET A 1 17.67 -18.74 6.40
C MET A 1 17.44 -17.87 6.90
N ASN A 2 17.06 -17.29 7.21
CA ASN A 2 16.64 -16.52 7.49
C ASN A 2 16.63 -15.98 8.41
N VAL A 3 16.45 -15.63 8.95
CA VAL A 3 16.41 -15.21 9.77
C VAL A 3 16.42 -14.36 10.22
N ILE A 4 16.14 -13.82 10.47
CA ILE A 4 16.07 -13.09 10.82
C ILE A 4 16.15 -12.11 11.51
N SER A 5 16.12 -11.31 11.72
CA SER A 5 16.17 -10.27 12.34
C SER A 5 15.01 -9.86 12.80
N LYS A 6 14.44 -10.09 13.65
CA LYS A 6 13.31 -9.69 13.99
C LYS A 6 13.30 -8.63 14.87
N GLU A 7 14.27 -8.15 15.40
CA GLU A 7 14.18 -7.10 16.29
C GLU A 7 13.79 -5.86 15.76
N GLU A 8 14.17 -5.49 14.61
CA GLU A 8 13.85 -4.23 14.13
C GLU A 8 12.54 -4.15 13.56
N GLU A 9 11.86 -5.16 13.37
CA GLU A 9 10.66 -5.07 12.77
C GLU A 9 9.63 -4.37 13.55
N GLN A 10 9.73 -4.19 14.79
CA GLN A 10 8.76 -3.50 15.51
C GLN A 10 8.55 -2.13 15.07
N PHE A 11 9.56 -1.46 14.61
CA PHE A 11 9.45 -0.14 14.16
C PHE A 11 8.50 0.03 13.06
N ASN A 12 8.58 -0.73 12.00
CA ASN A 12 7.80 -0.55 10.81
C ASN A 12 6.70 -1.55 10.70
N LYS A 13 6.21 -2.04 11.81
CA LYS A 13 5.20 -3.04 11.73
C LYS A 13 3.97 -2.53 11.03
N THR A 14 3.53 -1.31 11.33
CA THR A 14 2.35 -0.75 10.68
C THR A 14 2.60 -0.56 9.20
N ILE A 15 3.78 -0.08 8.84
CA ILE A 15 4.09 0.12 7.44
C ILE A 15 4.11 -1.22 6.72
N ASP A 16 4.66 -2.23 7.35
CA ASP A 16 4.71 -3.55 6.74
C ASP A 16 3.30 -4.05 6.47
N GLN A 17 2.39 -3.87 7.41
CA GLN A 17 1.04 -4.32 7.21
C GLN A 17 0.41 -3.55 6.06
N GLY A 18 0.61 -2.26 6.02
CA GLY A 18 0.07 -1.46 4.95
C GLY A 18 0.59 -1.88 3.59
N LEU A 19 1.88 -2.21 3.55
CA LEU A 19 2.46 -2.65 2.29
C LEU A 19 1.80 -3.93 1.82
N GLY A 20 1.55 -4.86 2.72
CA GLY A 20 0.91 -6.11 2.35
C GLY A 20 -0.49 -5.89 1.81
N ILE A 21 -1.24 -5.02 2.48
CA ILE A 21 -2.59 -4.73 2.04
C ILE A 21 -2.57 -4.03 0.68
N LEU A 22 -1.65 -3.07 0.52
CA LEU A 22 -1.56 -2.36 -0.74
C LEU A 22 -1.18 -3.30 -1.87
N ALA A 23 -0.28 -4.23 -1.60
CA ALA A 23 0.12 -5.19 -2.62
C ALA A 23 -1.06 -6.02 -3.07
N GLU A 24 -1.90 -6.41 -2.11
CA GLU A 24 -3.08 -7.17 -2.46
C GLU A 24 -4.03 -6.34 -3.29
N MET A 25 -4.20 -5.08 -2.93
CA MET A 25 -5.06 -4.20 -3.70
C MET A 25 -4.54 -4.07 -5.13
N ILE A 26 -3.24 -3.91 -5.27
CA ILE A 26 -2.65 -3.77 -6.59
C ILE A 26 -2.86 -5.04 -7.41
N SER A 27 -2.66 -6.17 -6.76
CA SER A 27 -2.85 -7.44 -7.47
C SER A 27 -4.29 -7.56 -7.97
N ASP A 28 -5.23 -7.16 -7.13
CA ASP A 28 -6.63 -7.22 -7.51
C ASP A 28 -6.91 -6.26 -8.65
N MET A 29 -6.31 -5.06 -8.59
CA MET A 29 -6.49 -4.10 -9.66
C MET A 29 -5.96 -4.63 -10.97
N GLU A 30 -4.83 -5.32 -10.93
CA GLU A 30 -4.28 -5.87 -12.14
C GLU A 30 -5.21 -6.93 -12.74
N LYS A 31 -5.82 -7.71 -11.89
CA LYS A 31 -6.75 -8.70 -12.39
C LYS A 31 -7.94 -8.06 -13.06
N LYS A 32 -8.37 -6.91 -12.56
CA LYS A 32 -9.49 -6.22 -13.15
C LYS A 32 -9.04 -5.23 -14.21
N GLU A 33 -7.74 -5.16 -14.45
CA GLU A 33 -7.20 -4.24 -15.42
C GLU A 33 -7.51 -2.80 -15.05
N GLU A 34 -7.48 -2.50 -13.77
CA GLU A 34 -7.72 -1.16 -13.30
C GLU A 34 -6.39 -0.49 -13.02
N LYS A 35 -6.29 0.77 -13.34
CA LYS A 35 -5.05 1.50 -13.12
C LYS A 35 -5.18 2.61 -12.11
N ILE A 36 -6.34 2.81 -11.55
CA ILE A 36 -6.55 3.87 -10.59
C ILE A 36 -7.10 3.28 -9.31
N LEU A 37 -6.41 3.55 -8.21
CA LEU A 37 -6.85 3.05 -6.92
C LEU A 37 -7.89 3.99 -6.35
N ASN A 38 -8.93 3.42 -5.75
CA ASN A 38 -9.97 4.20 -5.16
C ASN A 38 -9.41 5.09 -4.08
N GLY A 39 -9.85 6.32 -4.02
CA GLY A 39 -9.43 7.22 -2.96
C GLY A 39 -9.82 6.71 -1.60
N GLU A 40 -10.97 6.05 -1.53
CA GLU A 40 -11.41 5.48 -0.30
C GLU A 40 -10.45 4.43 0.21
N ASP A 41 -9.96 3.59 -0.68
CA ASP A 41 -9.03 2.55 -0.29
C ASP A 41 -7.72 3.17 0.18
N ALA A 42 -7.26 4.19 -0.52
CA ALA A 42 -6.03 4.85 -0.14
C ALA A 42 -6.20 5.51 1.23
N PHE A 43 -7.34 6.14 1.46
CA PHE A 43 -7.58 6.79 2.71
C PHE A 43 -7.68 5.76 3.83
N ARG A 44 -8.25 4.62 3.55
CA ARG A 44 -8.37 3.58 4.54
C ARG A 44 -6.98 3.10 4.97
N LEU A 45 -6.06 2.98 4.05
CA LEU A 45 -4.71 2.61 4.40
C LEU A 45 -4.11 3.65 5.34
N TYR A 46 -4.34 4.91 5.04
CA TYR A 46 -3.80 5.97 5.85
C TYR A 46 -4.47 5.99 7.23
N ASP A 47 -5.78 5.90 7.27
CA ASP A 47 -6.52 6.04 8.51
C ASP A 47 -6.43 4.78 9.37
N THR A 48 -6.60 3.63 8.78
CA THR A 48 -6.65 2.39 9.52
C THR A 48 -5.26 1.88 9.88
N TYR A 49 -4.35 1.94 8.94
CA TYR A 49 -3.03 1.38 9.15
C TYR A 49 -1.95 2.44 9.35
N GLY A 50 -2.30 3.70 9.26
CA GLY A 50 -1.31 4.75 9.39
C GLY A 50 -0.30 4.76 8.26
N PHE A 51 -0.66 4.17 7.12
CA PHE A 51 0.25 4.10 6.00
C PHE A 51 0.27 5.43 5.26
N PRO A 52 1.44 6.06 5.08
CA PRO A 52 1.48 7.39 4.48
C PRO A 52 0.94 7.39 3.06
N LEU A 53 0.17 8.40 2.75
CA LEU A 53 -0.39 8.53 1.43
C LEU A 53 0.70 8.75 0.40
N ASP A 54 1.74 9.49 0.77
CA ASP A 54 2.84 9.74 -0.15
C ASP A 54 3.46 8.42 -0.57
N LEU A 55 3.65 7.52 0.37
CA LEU A 55 4.25 6.24 0.06
C LEU A 55 3.32 5.42 -0.83
N THR A 56 2.02 5.51 -0.56
CA THR A 56 1.05 4.81 -1.39
C THR A 56 1.16 5.28 -2.83
N LYS A 57 1.23 6.59 -3.03
CA LYS A 57 1.33 7.11 -4.38
C LYS A 57 2.63 6.69 -5.03
N GLU A 58 3.71 6.73 -4.28
CA GLU A 58 4.99 6.36 -4.85
C GLU A 58 4.98 4.93 -5.34
N ILE A 59 4.46 4.02 -4.53
CA ILE A 59 4.42 2.62 -4.91
C ILE A 59 3.53 2.43 -6.14
N LEU A 60 2.40 3.12 -6.17
CA LEU A 60 1.51 3.00 -7.31
C LEU A 60 2.19 3.52 -8.57
N GLU A 61 2.92 4.61 -8.45
CA GLU A 61 3.59 5.16 -9.61
C GLU A 61 4.61 4.17 -10.17
N GLU A 62 5.31 3.48 -9.30
CA GLU A 62 6.28 2.51 -9.76
C GLU A 62 5.62 1.43 -10.57
N LYS A 63 4.40 1.11 -10.27
CA LYS A 63 3.69 0.07 -11.00
C LYS A 63 2.87 0.62 -12.15
N GLY A 64 2.98 1.90 -12.40
CA GLY A 64 2.21 2.50 -13.47
C GLY A 64 0.77 2.76 -13.11
N LEU A 65 0.49 2.90 -11.82
CA LEU A 65 -0.87 3.13 -11.37
C LEU A 65 -0.99 4.51 -10.76
N CYS A 66 -2.19 4.87 -10.41
CA CYS A 66 -2.44 6.17 -9.80
C CYS A 66 -3.47 6.01 -8.69
N VAL A 67 -3.64 7.06 -7.90
CA VAL A 67 -4.65 7.02 -6.88
C VAL A 67 -5.66 8.10 -7.21
N ASP A 68 -6.93 7.81 -6.96
CA ASP A 68 -8.01 8.72 -7.28
C ASP A 68 -8.13 9.73 -6.15
N GLU A 69 -7.45 10.84 -6.30
CA GLU A 69 -7.48 11.85 -5.28
C GLU A 69 -8.69 12.73 -5.39
N ASP A 70 -9.32 12.70 -6.52
CA ASP A 70 -10.41 13.55 -6.76
C ASP A 70 -11.63 13.16 -6.01
N GLY A 71 -11.75 11.95 -5.77
CA GLY A 71 -12.92 11.41 -5.15
C GLY A 71 -13.21 11.87 -3.77
#